data_70c33caad3afce21e926ff76dfb6cb5a
#
_entry.id   70c33caad3afce21e926ff76dfb6cb5a
#
_cell.length_a   1.000
_cell.length_b   1.000
_cell.length_c   1.000
_cell.angle_alpha   90.00
_cell.angle_beta   90.00
_cell.angle_gamma   90.00
#
_symmetry.space_group_name_H-M   'P 1'
#
loop_
_entity.id
_entity.type
_entity.pdbx_description
1 polymer ?
#
loop_
_entity_poly.entity_id
_entity_poly.type
_entity_poly.pdbx_seq_one_letter_code
_entity_poly.pdbx_strand_id
1 'polypeptide(L)'
;VYPAEQEWAGEYLPVEAIGKQLLRNQIDYEILPTDVLLTMTVVEGKLKWENEQVPVLILSRSRCITKMLADWLCKAAEKGLKIVVVGQKPLAMDNNGILREWTSQIKDNLTICEQEDLADILYSFGVDEIKTKKYEPWLRYYHYKHQNGEFWLFMNQSETEEINTSLCFEDGMMDSHKIDKECSCWYQAW
;
A
#
# COMPACT_ATOMS: atom_id res chain seq x y z
N VAL A 1 -0.17 7.24 3.23
CA VAL A 1 0.15 8.47 4.01
C VAL A 1 -1.06 8.87 4.81
N TYR A 2 -0.84 9.29 6.04
CA TYR A 2 -1.85 9.87 6.91
C TYR A 2 -1.62 11.37 7.08
N PRO A 3 -2.23 12.23 6.26
CA PRO A 3 -2.22 13.66 6.47
C PRO A 3 -3.30 14.03 7.50
N ALA A 4 -2.91 14.34 8.72
CA ALA A 4 -3.86 14.68 9.81
C ALA A 4 -4.79 15.84 9.46
N GLU A 5 -4.35 16.74 8.60
CA GLU A 5 -5.11 17.89 8.12
C GLU A 5 -6.37 17.52 7.33
N GLN A 6 -6.42 16.32 6.75
CA GLN A 6 -7.59 15.87 5.98
C GLN A 6 -8.85 15.77 6.84
N GLU A 7 -8.72 15.37 8.10
CA GLU A 7 -9.86 15.26 9.02
C GLU A 7 -10.51 16.63 9.30
N TRP A 8 -9.70 17.67 9.32
CA TRP A 8 -10.16 19.04 9.56
C TRP A 8 -10.72 19.70 8.31
N ALA A 9 -10.25 19.26 7.15
CA ALA A 9 -10.71 19.76 5.86
C ALA A 9 -12.10 19.22 5.43
N GLY A 10 -12.62 18.23 6.14
CA GLY A 10 -13.90 17.59 5.83
C GLY A 10 -13.71 16.34 4.97
N GLU A 11 -14.41 16.17 3.89
CA GLU A 11 -14.46 14.98 3.05
C GLU A 11 -13.13 14.23 2.89
N TYR A 12 -13.01 13.09 3.58
CA TYR A 12 -11.82 12.23 3.51
C TYR A 12 -12.24 10.75 3.57
N LEU A 13 -11.35 9.88 3.10
CA LEU A 13 -11.45 8.44 3.27
C LEU A 13 -10.48 8.02 4.39
N PRO A 14 -10.98 7.40 5.48
CA PRO A 14 -10.13 6.93 6.55
C PRO A 14 -9.05 5.98 6.03
N VAL A 15 -7.82 6.15 6.51
CA VAL A 15 -6.67 5.31 6.09
C VAL A 15 -6.89 3.83 6.43
N GLU A 16 -7.66 3.54 7.47
CA GLU A 16 -8.06 2.19 7.88
C GLU A 16 -8.93 1.49 6.83
N ALA A 17 -9.72 2.24 6.07
CA ALA A 17 -10.53 1.67 4.99
C ALA A 17 -9.62 1.17 3.86
N ILE A 18 -8.59 1.94 3.52
CA ILE A 18 -7.56 1.54 2.56
C ILE A 18 -6.77 0.35 3.10
N GLY A 19 -6.26 0.42 4.33
CA GLY A 19 -5.50 -0.65 4.96
C GLY A 19 -6.27 -1.97 5.00
N LYS A 20 -7.56 -1.92 5.36
CA LYS A 20 -8.43 -3.10 5.36
C LYS A 20 -8.58 -3.73 3.96
N GLN A 21 -8.65 -2.90 2.92
CA GLN A 21 -8.71 -3.39 1.54
C GLN A 21 -7.39 -4.04 1.13
N LEU A 22 -6.25 -3.43 1.45
CA LEU A 22 -4.92 -3.99 1.16
C LEU A 22 -4.74 -5.36 1.83
N LEU A 23 -5.04 -5.45 3.13
CA LEU A 23 -4.97 -6.71 3.89
C LEU A 23 -5.86 -7.81 3.30
N ARG A 24 -7.06 -7.46 2.80
CA ARG A 24 -7.97 -8.42 2.17
C ARG A 24 -7.45 -8.95 0.83
N ASN A 25 -6.54 -8.24 0.21
CA ASN A 25 -5.88 -8.60 -1.03
C ASN A 25 -4.43 -9.04 -0.82
N GLN A 26 -4.05 -9.39 0.40
CA GLN A 26 -2.70 -9.84 0.75
C GLN A 26 -1.59 -8.86 0.31
N ILE A 27 -1.86 -7.56 0.39
CA ILE A 27 -0.89 -6.50 0.13
C ILE A 27 -0.47 -5.91 1.47
N ASP A 28 0.79 -6.06 1.79
CA ASP A 28 1.37 -5.47 3.00
C ASP A 28 1.52 -3.96 2.88
N TYR A 29 1.41 -3.23 3.99
CA TYR A 29 1.47 -1.78 3.97
C TYR A 29 1.91 -1.19 5.30
N GLU A 30 2.47 0.02 5.22
CA GLU A 30 2.79 0.84 6.37
C GLU A 30 2.04 2.18 6.32
N ILE A 31 1.61 2.65 7.49
CA ILE A 31 0.97 3.97 7.62
C ILE A 31 2.03 4.98 8.02
N LEU A 32 2.34 5.89 7.10
CA LEU A 32 3.35 6.93 7.32
C LEU A 32 2.70 8.26 7.66
N PRO A 33 2.99 8.84 8.83
CA PRO A 33 2.67 10.23 9.13
C PRO A 33 3.38 11.19 8.15
N THR A 34 2.75 12.31 7.86
CA THR A 34 3.29 13.29 6.90
C THR A 34 4.67 13.81 7.30
N ASP A 35 4.89 14.12 8.56
CA ASP A 35 6.16 14.61 9.09
C ASP A 35 7.30 13.61 8.91
N VAL A 36 7.03 12.33 9.14
CA VAL A 36 7.98 11.24 8.90
C VAL A 36 8.28 11.12 7.41
N LEU A 37 7.25 11.09 6.56
CA LEU A 37 7.39 11.00 5.11
C LEU A 37 8.28 12.13 4.54
N LEU A 38 8.11 13.35 5.02
CA LEU A 38 8.88 14.52 4.56
C LEU A 38 10.39 14.42 4.85
N THR A 39 10.80 13.54 5.77
CA THR A 39 12.22 13.27 6.07
C THR A 39 12.82 12.17 5.18
N MET A 40 11.98 11.42 4.49
CA MET A 40 12.40 10.29 3.69
C MET A 40 12.95 10.69 2.32
N THR A 41 13.73 9.81 1.73
CA THR A 41 14.31 10.00 0.39
C THR A 41 13.81 8.96 -0.59
N VAL A 42 13.73 9.37 -1.86
CA VAL A 42 13.44 8.45 -2.98
C VAL A 42 14.74 8.10 -3.68
N VAL A 43 14.99 6.80 -3.83
CA VAL A 43 16.15 6.24 -4.52
C VAL A 43 15.64 5.20 -5.51
N GLU A 44 16.04 5.31 -6.77
CA GLU A 44 15.65 4.38 -7.86
C GLU A 44 14.12 4.14 -7.95
N GLY A 45 13.33 5.20 -7.77
CA GLY A 45 11.87 5.13 -7.85
C GLY A 45 11.19 4.50 -6.63
N LYS A 46 11.92 4.21 -5.57
CA LYS A 46 11.38 3.64 -4.33
C LYS A 46 11.64 4.56 -3.15
N LEU A 47 10.71 4.62 -2.22
CA LEU A 47 10.88 5.31 -0.96
C LEU A 47 11.77 4.47 -0.04
N LYS A 48 12.87 5.05 0.43
CA LYS A 48 13.78 4.37 1.35
C LYS A 48 13.36 4.62 2.79
N TRP A 49 13.07 3.52 3.51
CA TRP A 49 12.75 3.57 4.93
C TRP A 49 13.57 2.52 5.67
N GLU A 50 14.54 2.98 6.47
CA GLU A 50 15.51 2.11 7.14
C GLU A 50 16.22 1.15 6.18
N ASN A 51 15.96 -0.13 6.28
CA ASN A 51 16.50 -1.18 5.42
C ASN A 51 15.52 -1.61 4.30
N GLU A 52 14.34 -1.01 4.26
CA GLU A 52 13.29 -1.37 3.31
C GLU A 52 13.16 -0.36 2.18
N GLN A 53 12.57 -0.80 1.11
CA GLN A 53 12.28 -0.01 -0.07
C GLN A 53 10.80 -0.14 -0.43
N VAL A 54 10.05 0.94 -0.26
CA VAL A 54 8.62 0.98 -0.56
C VAL A 54 8.40 1.48 -2.00
N PRO A 55 7.85 0.66 -2.90
CA PRO A 55 7.77 0.98 -4.32
C PRO A 55 6.62 1.94 -4.68
N VAL A 56 5.59 2.02 -3.85
CA VAL A 56 4.36 2.79 -4.14
C VAL A 56 3.92 3.56 -2.91
N LEU A 57 3.57 4.81 -3.11
CA LEU A 57 2.95 5.65 -2.09
C LEU A 57 1.46 5.83 -2.37
N ILE A 58 0.61 5.58 -1.38
CA ILE A 58 -0.84 5.73 -1.49
C ILE A 58 -1.28 6.95 -0.69
N LEU A 59 -2.05 7.81 -1.33
CA LEU A 59 -2.79 8.89 -0.70
C LEU A 59 -4.27 8.52 -0.66
N SER A 60 -4.83 8.43 0.53
CA SER A 60 -6.28 8.29 0.69
C SER A 60 -7.00 9.57 0.25
N ARG A 61 -8.25 9.44 -0.20
CA ARG A 61 -9.08 10.57 -0.59
C ARG A 61 -9.12 11.63 0.50
N SER A 62 -8.75 12.84 0.14
CA SER A 62 -8.87 14.02 0.98
C SER A 62 -9.17 15.26 0.14
N ARG A 63 -9.78 16.28 0.75
CA ARG A 63 -10.06 17.53 0.06
C ARG A 63 -8.80 18.32 -0.22
N CYS A 64 -7.87 18.34 0.74
CA CYS A 64 -6.60 19.04 0.59
C CYS A 64 -5.47 18.36 1.37
N ILE A 65 -4.26 18.70 0.97
CA ILE A 65 -3.00 18.38 1.66
C ILE A 65 -2.20 19.67 1.83
N THR A 66 -1.21 19.68 2.72
CA THR A 66 -0.34 20.85 2.85
C THR A 66 0.47 21.07 1.58
N LYS A 67 0.79 22.34 1.28
CA LYS A 67 1.67 22.66 0.16
C LYS A 67 3.03 21.95 0.28
N MET A 68 3.55 21.81 1.50
CA MET A 68 4.81 21.14 1.74
C MET A 68 4.78 19.67 1.33
N LEU A 69 3.67 18.95 1.64
CA LEU A 69 3.47 17.58 1.18
C LEU A 69 3.33 17.53 -0.35
N ALA A 70 2.56 18.42 -0.95
CA ALA A 70 2.40 18.50 -2.40
C ALA A 70 3.74 18.71 -3.13
N ASP A 71 4.56 19.65 -2.66
CA ASP A 71 5.90 19.94 -3.21
C ASP A 71 6.83 18.72 -3.07
N TRP A 72 6.74 17.99 -1.94
CA TRP A 72 7.51 16.77 -1.73
C TRP A 72 7.07 15.65 -2.70
N LEU A 73 5.75 15.46 -2.88
CA LEU A 73 5.19 14.47 -3.80
C LEU A 73 5.62 14.72 -5.25
N CYS A 74 5.62 15.99 -5.70
CA CYS A 74 6.13 16.35 -7.02
C CYS A 74 7.59 15.90 -7.22
N LYS A 75 8.46 16.22 -6.26
CA LYS A 75 9.87 15.81 -6.29
C LYS A 75 10.06 14.30 -6.20
N ALA A 76 9.22 13.61 -5.45
CA ALA A 76 9.25 12.16 -5.34
C ALA A 76 8.85 11.48 -6.65
N ALA A 77 7.80 11.98 -7.32
CA ALA A 77 7.38 11.50 -8.62
C ALA A 77 8.44 11.75 -9.71
N GLU A 78 9.12 12.91 -9.69
CA GLU A 78 10.25 13.21 -10.59
C GLU A 78 11.40 12.20 -10.43
N LYS A 79 11.58 11.67 -9.22
CA LYS A 79 12.56 10.60 -8.92
C LYS A 79 12.04 9.19 -9.22
N GLY A 80 10.85 9.06 -9.83
CA GLY A 80 10.28 7.81 -10.25
C GLY A 80 9.39 7.10 -9.24
N LEU A 81 9.13 7.66 -8.05
CA LEU A 81 8.22 7.05 -7.09
C LEU A 81 6.80 7.02 -7.66
N LYS A 82 6.18 5.84 -7.66
CA LYS A 82 4.78 5.68 -8.04
C LYS A 82 3.88 6.19 -6.93
N ILE A 83 2.95 7.07 -7.28
CA ILE A 83 1.98 7.68 -6.36
C ILE A 83 0.58 7.30 -6.83
N VAL A 84 -0.21 6.70 -5.94
CA VAL A 84 -1.62 6.38 -6.18
C VAL A 84 -2.48 7.26 -5.31
N VAL A 85 -3.40 7.99 -5.92
CA VAL A 85 -4.42 8.78 -5.22
C VAL A 85 -5.75 8.03 -5.32
N VAL A 86 -6.31 7.67 -4.18
CA VAL A 86 -7.60 7.00 -4.13
C VAL A 86 -8.73 8.02 -4.07
N GLY A 87 -9.61 7.97 -5.05
CA GLY A 87 -10.75 8.90 -5.21
C GLY A 87 -10.34 10.26 -5.76
N GLN A 88 -10.70 11.31 -5.07
CA GLN A 88 -10.50 12.69 -5.55
C GLN A 88 -9.07 13.18 -5.34
N LYS A 89 -8.54 13.90 -6.33
CA LYS A 89 -7.28 14.64 -6.21
C LYS A 89 -7.38 15.71 -5.11
N PRO A 90 -6.50 15.69 -4.10
CA PRO A 90 -6.46 16.77 -3.12
C PRO A 90 -5.93 18.06 -3.74
N LEU A 91 -6.35 19.20 -3.22
CA LEU A 91 -5.74 20.50 -3.50
C LEU A 91 -4.58 20.74 -2.52
N ALA A 92 -3.56 21.46 -2.95
CA ALA A 92 -2.49 21.91 -2.06
C ALA A 92 -2.93 23.19 -1.33
N MET A 93 -2.88 23.19 -0.02
CA MET A 93 -3.21 24.35 0.83
C MET A 93 -1.93 25.03 1.29
N ASP A 94 -1.78 26.29 1.00
CA ASP A 94 -0.66 27.11 1.50
C ASP A 94 -0.92 27.64 2.93
N ASN A 95 0.08 28.32 3.51
CA ASN A 95 0.01 28.85 4.87
C ASN A 95 -1.07 29.95 5.06
N ASN A 96 -1.62 30.48 3.97
CA ASN A 96 -2.71 31.46 3.99
C ASN A 96 -4.07 30.82 3.75
N GLY A 97 -4.14 29.48 3.68
CA GLY A 97 -5.36 28.73 3.39
C GLY A 97 -5.80 28.76 1.92
N ILE A 98 -4.95 29.25 1.01
CA ILE A 98 -5.25 29.28 -0.43
C ILE A 98 -5.05 27.88 -1.01
N LEU A 99 -6.10 27.36 -1.65
CA LEU A 99 -6.09 26.06 -2.30
C LEU A 99 -5.64 26.18 -3.77
N ARG A 100 -4.70 25.34 -4.18
CA ARG A 100 -4.17 25.28 -5.54
C ARG A 100 -4.08 23.87 -6.06
N GLU A 101 -4.28 23.70 -7.35
CA GLU A 101 -3.95 22.46 -8.05
C GLU A 101 -2.43 22.29 -8.12
N TRP A 102 -1.94 21.05 -7.92
CA TRP A 102 -0.52 20.73 -7.91
C TRP A 102 -0.15 19.53 -8.79
N THR A 103 -1.12 18.67 -9.10
CA THR A 103 -0.87 17.41 -9.82
C THR A 103 -0.50 17.63 -11.29
N SER A 104 -0.81 18.80 -11.87
CA SER A 104 -0.38 19.18 -13.22
C SER A 104 1.14 19.23 -13.40
N GLN A 105 1.89 19.33 -12.30
CA GLN A 105 3.35 19.30 -12.30
C GLN A 105 3.91 17.88 -12.44
N ILE A 106 3.08 16.86 -12.14
CA ILE A 106 3.47 15.46 -12.26
C ILE A 106 2.99 14.94 -13.63
N LYS A 107 3.94 14.65 -14.51
CA LYS A 107 3.64 14.12 -15.85
C LYS A 107 3.42 12.61 -15.82
N ASP A 108 4.28 11.92 -15.07
CA ASP A 108 4.32 10.46 -14.95
C ASP A 108 4.27 10.06 -13.47
N ASN A 109 4.09 8.78 -13.18
CA ASN A 109 4.12 8.21 -11.82
C ASN A 109 2.97 8.67 -10.89
N LEU A 110 1.91 9.28 -11.41
CA LEU A 110 0.69 9.58 -10.66
C LEU A 110 -0.49 8.83 -11.28
N THR A 111 -1.10 7.96 -10.50
CA THR A 111 -2.31 7.23 -10.86
C THR A 111 -3.45 7.64 -9.94
N ILE A 112 -4.65 7.82 -10.49
CA ILE A 112 -5.85 8.12 -9.73
C ILE A 112 -6.81 6.99 -9.97
N CYS A 113 -7.40 6.46 -8.89
CA CYS A 113 -8.33 5.35 -8.98
C CYS A 113 -9.44 5.47 -7.94
N GLU A 114 -10.51 4.76 -8.17
CA GLU A 114 -11.49 4.50 -7.12
C GLU A 114 -10.95 3.43 -6.17
N GLN A 115 -11.56 3.36 -4.98
CA GLN A 115 -11.09 2.43 -3.95
C GLN A 115 -11.14 0.97 -4.44
N GLU A 116 -12.16 0.61 -5.19
CA GLU A 116 -12.38 -0.75 -5.70
C GLU A 116 -11.26 -1.22 -6.62
N ASP A 117 -10.67 -0.31 -7.40
CA ASP A 117 -9.63 -0.61 -8.40
C ASP A 117 -8.21 -0.63 -7.79
N LEU A 118 -8.06 -0.21 -6.54
CA LEU A 118 -6.75 -0.01 -5.92
C LEU A 118 -5.88 -1.27 -5.96
N ALA A 119 -6.43 -2.42 -5.60
CA ALA A 119 -5.67 -3.66 -5.54
C ALA A 119 -5.14 -4.08 -6.92
N ASP A 120 -5.98 -3.98 -7.97
CA ASP A 120 -5.59 -4.33 -9.34
C ASP A 120 -4.48 -3.41 -9.86
N ILE A 121 -4.55 -2.12 -9.54
CA ILE A 121 -3.50 -1.16 -9.88
C ILE A 121 -2.18 -1.52 -9.19
N LEU A 122 -2.22 -1.83 -7.90
CA LEU A 122 -1.03 -2.22 -7.15
C LEU A 122 -0.43 -3.52 -7.70
N TYR A 123 -1.25 -4.51 -8.03
CA TYR A 123 -0.79 -5.74 -8.70
C TYR A 123 -0.12 -5.44 -10.05
N SER A 124 -0.64 -4.49 -10.82
CA SER A 124 -0.01 -4.07 -12.06
C SER A 124 1.36 -3.43 -11.87
N PHE A 125 1.66 -2.95 -10.66
CA PHE A 125 2.96 -2.41 -10.29
C PHE A 125 3.93 -3.47 -9.73
N GLY A 126 3.46 -4.70 -9.54
CA GLY A 126 4.28 -5.79 -9.01
C GLY A 126 4.63 -5.60 -7.54
N VAL A 127 3.68 -5.14 -6.72
CA VAL A 127 3.89 -4.97 -5.27
C VAL A 127 3.41 -6.18 -4.46
N ASP A 128 2.87 -7.19 -5.13
CA ASP A 128 2.37 -8.39 -4.50
C ASP A 128 3.53 -9.38 -4.23
N GLU A 129 3.69 -9.80 -2.99
CA GLU A 129 4.60 -10.89 -2.62
C GLU A 129 3.95 -12.26 -2.81
N ILE A 130 2.63 -12.33 -2.64
CA ILE A 130 1.84 -13.55 -2.86
C ILE A 130 0.54 -13.23 -3.61
N LYS A 131 0.11 -14.17 -4.45
CA LYS A 131 -1.21 -14.16 -5.08
C LYS A 131 -2.00 -15.39 -4.69
N THR A 132 -3.28 -15.19 -4.38
CA THR A 132 -4.22 -16.28 -4.16
C THR A 132 -5.00 -16.57 -5.45
N LYS A 133 -5.27 -17.85 -5.73
CA LYS A 133 -6.07 -18.25 -6.90
C LYS A 133 -7.52 -17.72 -6.84
N LYS A 134 -8.02 -17.51 -5.64
CA LYS A 134 -9.35 -16.95 -5.37
C LYS A 134 -9.20 -15.76 -4.44
N TYR A 135 -10.18 -14.86 -4.42
CA TYR A 135 -10.24 -13.82 -3.42
C TYR A 135 -10.43 -14.41 -2.03
N GLU A 136 -9.44 -14.26 -1.16
CA GLU A 136 -9.40 -14.84 0.19
C GLU A 136 -9.24 -13.73 1.23
N PRO A 137 -10.32 -12.99 1.55
CA PRO A 137 -10.24 -11.77 2.36
C PRO A 137 -9.84 -12.02 3.82
N TRP A 138 -9.84 -13.27 4.27
CA TRP A 138 -9.47 -13.65 5.62
C TRP A 138 -8.06 -14.25 5.74
N LEU A 139 -7.40 -14.50 4.62
CA LEU A 139 -6.02 -14.94 4.62
C LEU A 139 -5.11 -13.80 5.03
N ARG A 140 -4.24 -14.08 6.00
CA ARG A 140 -3.12 -13.19 6.37
C ARG A 140 -1.84 -13.96 6.23
N TYR A 141 -0.76 -13.23 5.99
CA TYR A 141 0.57 -13.81 5.99
C TYR A 141 1.56 -12.88 6.70
N TYR A 142 2.65 -13.49 7.15
CA TYR A 142 3.87 -12.82 7.56
C TYR A 142 5.02 -13.41 6.77
N HIS A 143 5.83 -12.55 6.19
CA HIS A 143 7.03 -12.92 5.47
C HIS A 143 8.23 -12.49 6.30
N TYR A 144 9.10 -13.44 6.62
CA TYR A 144 10.30 -13.19 7.40
C TYR A 144 11.53 -13.65 6.62
N LYS A 145 12.42 -12.72 6.30
CA LYS A 145 13.70 -12.98 5.61
C LYS A 145 14.81 -13.09 6.64
N HIS A 146 15.56 -14.18 6.58
CA HIS A 146 16.71 -14.43 7.41
C HIS A 146 17.90 -14.90 6.57
N GLN A 147 19.13 -14.82 7.10
CA GLN A 147 20.35 -15.23 6.38
C GLN A 147 20.30 -16.68 5.88
N ASN A 148 19.53 -17.55 6.52
CA ASN A 148 19.44 -18.98 6.23
C ASN A 148 18.15 -19.39 5.47
N GLY A 149 17.40 -18.42 4.93
CA GLY A 149 16.17 -18.69 4.18
C GLY A 149 15.02 -17.74 4.51
N GLU A 150 13.92 -17.95 3.87
CA GLU A 150 12.70 -17.17 4.03
C GLU A 150 11.61 -18.01 4.68
N PHE A 151 10.84 -17.40 5.56
CA PHE A 151 9.75 -18.06 6.29
C PHE A 151 8.45 -17.32 6.04
N TRP A 152 7.43 -18.06 5.68
CA TRP A 152 6.08 -17.57 5.48
C TRP A 152 5.16 -18.18 6.52
N LEU A 153 4.46 -17.36 7.26
CA LEU A 153 3.42 -17.78 8.19
C LEU A 153 2.07 -17.37 7.62
N PHE A 154 1.19 -18.33 7.40
CA PHE A 154 -0.18 -18.10 6.93
C PHE A 154 -1.16 -18.30 8.07
N MET A 155 -2.15 -17.44 8.16
CA MET A 155 -3.19 -17.49 9.18
C MET A 155 -4.56 -17.21 8.55
N ASN A 156 -5.54 -18.04 8.90
CA ASN A 156 -6.94 -17.79 8.59
C ASN A 156 -7.58 -16.98 9.73
N GLN A 157 -8.04 -15.77 9.44
CA GLN A 157 -8.75 -14.91 10.41
C GLN A 157 -10.27 -15.11 10.41
N SER A 158 -10.81 -16.02 9.60
CA SER A 158 -12.24 -16.31 9.63
C SER A 158 -12.57 -17.22 10.80
N GLU A 159 -13.59 -16.87 11.55
CA GLU A 159 -14.16 -17.74 12.61
C GLU A 159 -15.06 -18.84 12.06
N THR A 160 -15.50 -18.71 10.80
CA THR A 160 -16.55 -19.58 10.24
C THR A 160 -16.15 -20.28 8.95
N GLU A 161 -15.19 -19.74 8.20
CA GLU A 161 -14.84 -20.23 6.86
C GLU A 161 -13.45 -20.88 6.85
N GLU A 162 -13.34 -21.98 6.15
CA GLU A 162 -12.06 -22.61 5.82
C GLU A 162 -11.50 -21.97 4.55
N ILE A 163 -10.19 -21.75 4.51
CA ILE A 163 -9.49 -21.29 3.31
C ILE A 163 -8.88 -22.49 2.61
N ASN A 164 -9.29 -22.68 1.34
CA ASN A 164 -8.72 -23.69 0.47
C ASN A 164 -8.36 -23.02 -0.86
N THR A 165 -7.11 -22.63 -0.99
CA THR A 165 -6.60 -21.87 -2.13
C THR A 165 -5.19 -22.32 -2.49
N SER A 166 -4.77 -21.98 -3.72
CA SER A 166 -3.38 -22.11 -4.15
C SER A 166 -2.70 -20.77 -4.02
N LEU A 167 -1.47 -20.77 -3.54
CA LEU A 167 -0.63 -19.60 -3.39
C LEU A 167 0.40 -19.56 -4.52
N CYS A 168 0.56 -18.39 -5.14
CA CYS A 168 1.63 -18.11 -6.08
C CYS A 168 2.58 -17.11 -5.43
N PHE A 169 3.86 -17.43 -5.40
CA PHE A 169 4.94 -16.56 -4.98
C PHE A 169 5.65 -16.01 -6.22
N GLU A 170 6.42 -14.93 -6.06
CA GLU A 170 7.22 -14.38 -7.19
C GLU A 170 8.10 -15.44 -7.86
N ASP A 171 8.64 -16.40 -7.10
CA ASP A 171 9.58 -17.42 -7.57
C ASP A 171 8.92 -18.74 -8.05
N GLY A 172 7.59 -18.85 -8.03
CA GLY A 172 6.90 -20.04 -8.50
C GLY A 172 5.59 -20.37 -7.79
N MET A 173 4.85 -21.30 -8.37
CA MET A 173 3.56 -21.73 -7.84
C MET A 173 3.75 -22.84 -6.80
N MET A 174 3.18 -22.68 -5.62
CA MET A 174 3.04 -23.76 -4.64
C MET A 174 1.75 -24.55 -4.83
N ASP A 175 1.81 -25.82 -4.49
CA ASP A 175 0.63 -26.68 -4.43
C ASP A 175 -0.43 -26.14 -3.45
N SER A 176 -1.69 -26.50 -3.72
CA SER A 176 -2.82 -26.10 -2.90
C SER A 176 -2.68 -26.63 -1.46
N HIS A 177 -2.65 -25.74 -0.49
CA HIS A 177 -2.71 -26.09 0.92
C HIS A 177 -4.05 -25.69 1.53
N LYS A 178 -4.60 -26.58 2.35
CA LYS A 178 -5.78 -26.31 3.16
C LYS A 178 -5.30 -25.63 4.45
N ILE A 179 -5.82 -24.44 4.72
CA ILE A 179 -5.54 -23.71 5.96
C ILE A 179 -6.81 -23.78 6.81
N ASP A 180 -6.79 -24.64 7.83
CA ASP A 180 -7.91 -24.83 8.74
C ASP A 180 -8.11 -23.62 9.67
N LYS A 181 -9.29 -23.52 10.30
CA LYS A 181 -9.73 -22.37 11.10
C LYS A 181 -8.82 -21.95 12.25
N GLU A 182 -7.93 -22.83 12.70
CA GLU A 182 -7.04 -22.60 13.85
C GLU A 182 -5.58 -22.93 13.52
N CYS A 183 -5.25 -23.18 12.25
CA CYS A 183 -3.90 -23.56 11.86
C CYS A 183 -3.10 -22.38 11.30
N SER A 184 -1.95 -22.17 11.91
CA SER A 184 -0.83 -21.47 11.27
C SER A 184 0.01 -22.49 10.50
N CYS A 185 0.16 -22.31 9.20
CA CYS A 185 1.07 -23.12 8.40
C CYS A 185 2.40 -22.36 8.23
N TRP A 186 3.50 -23.09 8.47
CA TRP A 186 4.84 -22.55 8.21
C TRP A 186 5.33 -23.07 6.87
N TYR A 187 5.82 -22.18 6.04
CA TYR A 187 6.54 -22.52 4.83
C TYR A 187 7.95 -21.97 4.90
N GLN A 188 8.92 -22.77 4.53
CA GLN A 188 10.32 -22.39 4.44
C GLN A 188 10.77 -22.54 2.97
N ALA A 189 11.17 -21.44 2.36
CA ALA A 189 11.88 -21.45 1.09
C ALA A 189 13.39 -21.54 1.35
N TRP A 190 14.10 -22.32 0.54
CA TRP A 190 15.55 -22.52 0.62
C TRP A 190 16.25 -21.76 -0.50
#